data_c55c0d2784fafac7e5bf08de8bac9858
#
_entry.id   c55c0d2784fafac7e5bf08de8bac9858
#
_cell.length_a   1.000
_cell.length_b   1.000
_cell.length_c   1.000
_cell.angle_alpha   90.00
_cell.angle_beta   90.00
_cell.angle_gamma   90.00
#
_symmetry.space_group_name_H-M   'P 1'
#
loop_
_entity.id
_entity.type
_entity.pdbx_description
1 polymer ?
#
loop_
_entity_poly.entity_id
_entity_poly.type
_entity_poly.pdbx_seq_one_letter_code
_entity_poly.pdbx_strand_id
1 'polypeptide(L)'
;IDKTLGMTALLGMLIIAVGCIFMPLKRFSDFHPRMYFTKVIVFILLGAIGTTGYTLVDSSAVMLIRKVFERESVMDVLAYLFLIEFGILVVQTGFVFSIARERADFKRLFLRSVYPCLAGACASSAYGLILLAMRHATNVSYIQAFRQLSLPLGFLAGVLILKESVTIP
;
A
#
# COMPACT_ATOMS: atom_id res chain seq x y z
N ILE A 1 -14.00 -20.65 8.19
CA ILE A 1 -13.12 -19.87 9.10
C ILE A 1 -13.89 -18.63 9.51
N ASP A 2 -14.75 -18.80 10.49
CA ASP A 2 -15.48 -17.71 11.14
C ASP A 2 -14.59 -17.18 12.27
N LYS A 3 -13.70 -16.25 11.97
CA LYS A 3 -12.98 -15.51 12.99
C LYS A 3 -13.56 -14.11 13.05
N THR A 4 -14.54 -13.97 13.95
CA THR A 4 -15.13 -12.68 14.30
C THR A 4 -14.03 -11.70 14.70
N LEU A 5 -14.05 -10.53 14.07
CA LEU A 5 -13.16 -9.42 14.44
C LEU A 5 -13.44 -9.05 15.91
N GLY A 6 -12.39 -9.02 16.71
CA GLY A 6 -12.51 -8.56 18.10
C GLY A 6 -12.99 -7.10 18.13
N MET A 7 -13.81 -6.74 19.13
CA MET A 7 -14.36 -5.39 19.30
C MET A 7 -13.25 -4.31 19.35
N THR A 8 -12.13 -4.63 19.96
CA THR A 8 -10.94 -3.74 20.02
C THR A 8 -10.33 -3.47 18.65
N ALA A 9 -10.29 -4.49 17.78
CA ALA A 9 -9.79 -4.32 16.41
C ALA A 9 -10.73 -3.45 15.57
N LEU A 10 -12.02 -3.64 15.74
CA LEU A 10 -13.06 -2.85 15.06
C LEU A 10 -13.00 -1.39 15.47
N LEU A 11 -12.79 -1.10 16.74
CA LEU A 11 -12.55 0.26 17.25
C LEU A 11 -11.27 0.86 16.68
N GLY A 12 -10.17 0.12 16.63
CA GLY A 12 -8.92 0.58 16.03
C GLY A 12 -9.07 0.92 14.54
N MET A 13 -9.76 0.08 13.78
CA MET A 13 -10.05 0.35 12.36
C MET A 13 -10.92 1.60 12.17
N LEU A 14 -11.90 1.82 13.05
CA LEU A 14 -12.76 3.00 13.03
C LEU A 14 -11.96 4.28 13.32
N ILE A 15 -11.05 4.25 14.29
CA ILE A 15 -10.15 5.37 14.59
C ILE A 15 -9.26 5.70 13.39
N ILE A 16 -8.70 4.68 12.73
CA ILE A 16 -7.90 4.87 11.52
C ILE A 16 -8.75 5.50 10.40
N ALA A 17 -9.96 4.99 10.17
CA ALA A 17 -10.86 5.53 9.14
C ALA A 17 -11.19 7.00 9.39
N VAL A 18 -11.50 7.35 10.64
CA VAL A 18 -11.75 8.75 11.05
C VAL A 18 -10.49 9.60 10.83
N GLY A 19 -9.32 9.11 11.22
CA GLY A 19 -8.03 9.79 10.99
C GLY A 19 -7.79 10.07 9.50
N CYS A 20 -8.08 9.12 8.62
CA CYS A 20 -7.95 9.29 7.17
C CYS A 20 -8.89 10.38 6.61
N ILE A 21 -10.08 10.57 7.20
CA ILE A 21 -11.01 11.63 6.80
C ILE A 21 -10.43 13.01 7.14
N PHE A 22 -9.76 13.15 8.28
CA PHE A 22 -9.15 14.42 8.69
C PHE A 22 -7.81 14.72 8.03
N MET A 23 -7.14 13.73 7.44
CA MET A 23 -5.80 13.88 6.85
C MET A 23 -5.69 14.98 5.76
N PRO A 24 -6.66 15.20 4.84
CA PRO A 24 -6.56 16.24 3.83
C PRO A 24 -6.89 17.66 4.33
N LEU A 25 -7.31 17.82 5.58
CA LEU A 25 -7.68 19.11 6.13
C LEU A 25 -6.46 19.93 6.55
N LYS A 26 -6.36 21.17 6.06
CA LYS A 26 -5.35 22.12 6.53
C LYS A 26 -5.73 22.77 7.86
N ARG A 27 -7.02 22.93 8.12
CA ARG A 27 -7.58 23.44 9.38
C ARG A 27 -8.89 22.72 9.67
N PHE A 28 -9.19 22.46 10.93
CA PHE A 28 -10.48 21.87 11.33
C PHE A 28 -11.68 22.74 10.97
N SER A 29 -11.49 24.06 10.90
CA SER A 29 -12.52 25.00 10.44
C SER A 29 -12.89 24.87 8.96
N ASP A 30 -12.02 24.24 8.16
CA ASP A 30 -12.18 24.11 6.71
C ASP A 30 -13.00 22.86 6.33
N PHE A 31 -13.56 22.17 7.32
CA PHE A 31 -14.37 20.99 7.10
C PHE A 31 -15.67 21.33 6.39
N HIS A 32 -15.65 21.24 5.07
CA HIS A 32 -16.83 21.37 4.23
C HIS A 32 -17.07 20.06 3.48
N PRO A 33 -18.24 19.43 3.60
CA PRO A 33 -18.56 18.19 2.88
C PRO A 33 -18.29 18.26 1.37
N ARG A 34 -18.46 19.45 0.78
CA ARG A 34 -18.20 19.70 -0.66
C ARG A 34 -16.74 19.50 -1.06
N MET A 35 -15.78 19.60 -0.14
CA MET A 35 -14.36 19.31 -0.42
C MET A 35 -14.14 17.86 -0.80
N TYR A 36 -14.93 16.96 -0.26
CA TYR A 36 -14.84 15.52 -0.52
C TYR A 36 -15.57 15.11 -1.81
N PHE A 37 -16.51 15.93 -2.31
CA PHE A 37 -17.24 15.67 -3.56
C PHE A 37 -16.52 16.25 -4.79
N THR A 38 -15.22 16.03 -4.90
CA THR A 38 -14.42 16.43 -6.06
C THR A 38 -14.17 15.22 -6.96
N LYS A 39 -13.80 15.47 -8.23
CA LYS A 39 -13.40 14.39 -9.14
C LYS A 39 -12.28 13.51 -8.57
N VAL A 40 -11.46 14.07 -7.67
CA VAL A 40 -10.37 13.36 -6.99
C VAL A 40 -10.88 12.21 -6.11
N ILE A 41 -12.06 12.35 -5.48
CA ILE A 41 -12.64 11.29 -4.63
C ILE A 41 -12.91 10.02 -5.44
N VAL A 42 -13.29 10.15 -6.71
CA VAL A 42 -13.55 8.99 -7.58
C VAL A 42 -12.27 8.18 -7.76
N PHE A 43 -11.14 8.86 -7.99
CA PHE A 43 -9.84 8.19 -8.11
C PHE A 43 -9.39 7.56 -6.79
N ILE A 44 -9.66 8.22 -5.67
CA ILE A 44 -9.36 7.68 -4.33
C ILE A 44 -10.18 6.41 -4.09
N LEU A 45 -11.48 6.43 -4.40
CA LEU A 45 -12.36 5.26 -4.24
C LEU A 45 -11.94 4.12 -5.17
N LEU A 46 -11.62 4.40 -6.43
CA LEU A 46 -11.10 3.40 -7.35
C LEU A 46 -9.79 2.79 -6.85
N GLY A 47 -8.89 3.62 -6.31
CA GLY A 47 -7.66 3.16 -5.68
C GLY A 47 -7.92 2.29 -4.45
N ALA A 48 -8.89 2.65 -3.61
CA ALA A 48 -9.28 1.87 -2.44
C ALA A 48 -9.88 0.50 -2.83
N ILE A 49 -10.75 0.48 -3.85
CA ILE A 49 -11.30 -0.77 -4.40
C ILE A 49 -10.18 -1.65 -4.96
N GLY A 50 -9.26 -1.07 -5.74
CA GLY A 50 -8.11 -1.78 -6.28
C GLY A 50 -7.23 -2.36 -5.17
N THR A 51 -6.93 -1.56 -4.14
CA THR A 51 -6.13 -2.00 -2.99
C THR A 51 -6.80 -3.14 -2.23
N THR A 52 -8.10 -3.05 -2.00
CA THR A 52 -8.87 -4.12 -1.35
C THR A 52 -8.88 -5.38 -2.22
N GLY A 53 -9.09 -5.22 -3.52
CA GLY A 53 -9.12 -6.31 -4.49
C GLY A 53 -7.81 -7.10 -4.49
N TYR A 54 -6.68 -6.45 -4.70
CA TYR A 54 -5.40 -7.17 -4.71
C TYR A 54 -5.06 -7.79 -3.34
N THR A 55 -5.40 -7.13 -2.24
CA THR A 55 -5.15 -7.68 -0.89
C THR A 55 -5.92 -8.99 -0.65
N LEU A 56 -7.18 -9.06 -1.14
CA LEU A 56 -7.98 -10.28 -1.05
C LEU A 56 -7.41 -11.41 -1.92
N VAL A 57 -6.97 -11.07 -3.13
CA VAL A 57 -6.32 -12.04 -4.04
C VAL A 57 -5.02 -12.57 -3.42
N ASP A 58 -4.17 -11.70 -2.91
CA ASP A 58 -2.91 -12.08 -2.26
C ASP A 58 -3.14 -12.99 -1.05
N SER A 59 -4.09 -12.61 -0.21
CA SER A 59 -4.47 -13.42 0.94
C SER A 59 -4.93 -14.81 0.54
N SER A 60 -5.76 -14.89 -0.49
CA SER A 60 -6.25 -16.18 -1.02
C SER A 60 -5.13 -17.00 -1.63
N ALA A 61 -4.23 -16.36 -2.37
CA ALA A 61 -3.07 -17.02 -2.98
C ALA A 61 -2.12 -17.57 -1.93
N VAL A 62 -1.76 -16.77 -0.91
CA VAL A 62 -0.89 -17.21 0.19
C VAL A 62 -1.51 -18.38 0.97
N MET A 63 -2.82 -18.35 1.22
CA MET A 63 -3.53 -19.46 1.86
C MET A 63 -3.53 -20.72 0.97
N LEU A 64 -3.70 -20.58 -0.35
CA LEU A 64 -3.69 -21.68 -1.30
C LEU A 64 -2.30 -22.31 -1.37
N ILE A 65 -1.25 -21.51 -1.47
CA ILE A 65 0.14 -21.95 -1.46
C ILE A 65 0.40 -22.82 -0.21
N ARG A 66 -0.02 -22.35 0.95
CA ARG A 66 0.11 -23.08 2.22
C ARG A 66 -0.61 -24.43 2.20
N LYS A 67 -1.79 -24.51 1.57
CA LYS A 67 -2.55 -25.77 1.48
C LYS A 67 -1.93 -26.77 0.51
N VAL A 68 -1.45 -26.27 -0.64
CA VAL A 68 -0.95 -27.14 -1.73
C VAL A 68 0.41 -27.72 -1.41
N PHE A 69 1.30 -26.92 -0.82
CA PHE A 69 2.67 -27.36 -0.60
C PHE A 69 2.90 -28.00 0.77
N GLU A 70 1.90 -28.00 1.66
CA GLU A 70 1.98 -28.55 3.04
C GLU A 70 3.27 -28.17 3.81
N ARG A 71 4.10 -27.33 3.23
CA ARG A 71 5.40 -26.86 3.73
C ARG A 71 5.29 -25.40 4.13
N GLU A 72 5.88 -25.10 5.27
CA GLU A 72 6.04 -23.72 5.68
C GLU A 72 7.31 -23.10 5.06
N SER A 73 7.39 -23.05 3.72
CA SER A 73 8.54 -22.48 3.03
C SER A 73 8.34 -20.99 2.76
N VAL A 74 9.28 -20.18 3.21
CA VAL A 74 9.38 -18.75 2.86
C VAL A 74 9.60 -18.59 1.36
N MET A 75 10.28 -19.56 0.74
CA MET A 75 10.63 -19.53 -0.68
C MET A 75 9.41 -19.52 -1.59
N ASP A 76 8.32 -20.20 -1.19
CA ASP A 76 7.09 -20.24 -1.99
C ASP A 76 6.38 -18.87 -2.01
N VAL A 77 6.43 -18.15 -0.89
CA VAL A 77 5.90 -16.76 -0.83
C VAL A 77 6.77 -15.79 -1.63
N LEU A 78 8.09 -15.97 -1.58
CA LEU A 78 9.01 -15.16 -2.38
C LEU A 78 8.86 -15.45 -3.89
N ALA A 79 8.61 -16.70 -4.28
CA ALA A 79 8.30 -17.06 -5.67
C ALA A 79 6.99 -16.38 -6.14
N TYR A 80 5.97 -16.38 -5.29
CA TYR A 80 4.73 -15.65 -5.58
C TYR A 80 4.96 -14.14 -5.71
N LEU A 81 5.75 -13.54 -4.81
CA LEU A 81 6.15 -12.13 -4.90
C LEU A 81 6.85 -11.85 -6.23
N PHE A 82 7.80 -12.70 -6.62
CA PHE A 82 8.50 -12.55 -7.89
C PHE A 82 7.56 -12.57 -9.09
N LEU A 83 6.57 -13.47 -9.10
CA LEU A 83 5.58 -13.55 -10.17
C LEU A 83 4.73 -12.29 -10.27
N ILE A 84 4.30 -11.73 -9.12
CA ILE A 84 3.54 -10.47 -9.08
C ILE A 84 4.39 -9.32 -9.63
N GLU A 85 5.60 -9.15 -9.10
CA GLU A 85 6.51 -8.07 -9.51
C GLU A 85 6.85 -8.18 -10.99
N PHE A 86 7.05 -9.39 -11.50
CA PHE A 86 7.27 -9.63 -12.92
C PHE A 86 6.06 -9.25 -13.77
N GLY A 87 4.85 -9.60 -13.33
CA GLY A 87 3.61 -9.21 -14.00
C GLY A 87 3.44 -7.68 -14.03
N ILE A 88 3.68 -7.01 -12.92
CA ILE A 88 3.66 -5.55 -12.82
C ILE A 88 4.70 -4.93 -13.75
N LEU A 89 5.93 -5.46 -13.76
CA LEU A 89 7.02 -5.00 -14.63
C LEU A 89 6.61 -5.06 -16.12
N VAL A 90 6.04 -6.17 -16.55
CA VAL A 90 5.60 -6.35 -17.95
C VAL A 90 4.53 -5.31 -18.32
N VAL A 91 3.49 -5.18 -17.50
CA VAL A 91 2.39 -4.24 -17.76
C VAL A 91 2.88 -2.79 -17.74
N GLN A 92 3.65 -2.40 -16.73
CA GLN A 92 4.17 -1.03 -16.62
C GLN A 92 5.16 -0.70 -17.72
N THR A 93 6.02 -1.64 -18.09
CA THR A 93 6.93 -1.46 -19.21
C THR A 93 6.16 -1.23 -20.50
N GLY A 94 5.15 -2.05 -20.79
CA GLY A 94 4.27 -1.85 -21.93
C GLY A 94 3.63 -0.46 -21.94
N PHE A 95 3.12 -0.01 -20.80
CA PHE A 95 2.49 1.30 -20.65
C PHE A 95 3.50 2.45 -20.88
N VAL A 96 4.65 2.43 -20.21
CA VAL A 96 5.68 3.47 -20.30
C VAL A 96 6.22 3.58 -21.73
N PHE A 97 6.46 2.45 -22.41
CA PHE A 97 6.97 2.49 -23.79
C PHE A 97 5.91 2.83 -24.82
N SER A 98 4.61 2.71 -24.50
CA SER A 98 3.51 3.13 -25.38
C SER A 98 3.33 4.65 -25.43
N ILE A 99 3.71 5.37 -24.36
CA ILE A 99 3.51 6.81 -24.25
C ILE A 99 4.85 7.53 -24.36
N ALA A 100 5.01 8.37 -25.39
CA ALA A 100 6.29 9.06 -25.68
C ALA A 100 6.78 9.94 -24.51
N ARG A 101 5.85 10.59 -23.78
CA ARG A 101 6.16 11.42 -22.61
C ARG A 101 6.71 10.59 -21.46
N GLU A 102 6.04 9.49 -21.12
CA GLU A 102 6.45 8.59 -20.03
C GLU A 102 7.82 7.96 -20.31
N ARG A 103 8.09 7.60 -21.55
CA ARG A 103 9.38 7.07 -22.00
C ARG A 103 10.50 8.09 -21.83
N ALA A 104 10.24 9.37 -22.13
CA ALA A 104 11.23 10.44 -21.95
C ALA A 104 11.53 10.67 -20.46
N ASP A 105 10.51 10.71 -19.63
CA ASP A 105 10.62 10.89 -18.18
C ASP A 105 11.28 9.68 -17.51
N PHE A 106 10.98 8.46 -17.95
CA PHE A 106 11.66 7.24 -17.51
C PHE A 106 13.17 7.32 -17.75
N LYS A 107 13.58 7.63 -19.00
CA LYS A 107 15.00 7.78 -19.34
C LYS A 107 15.68 8.86 -18.50
N ARG A 108 15.02 9.99 -18.30
CA ARG A 108 15.55 11.10 -17.52
C ARG A 108 15.76 10.76 -16.05
N LEU A 109 14.81 10.04 -15.45
CA LEU A 109 14.83 9.72 -14.02
C LEU A 109 15.74 8.52 -13.72
N PHE A 110 15.59 7.42 -14.46
CA PHE A 110 16.33 6.19 -14.18
C PHE A 110 17.82 6.25 -14.59
N LEU A 111 18.15 6.98 -15.64
CA LEU A 111 19.56 7.10 -16.07
C LEU A 111 20.35 8.15 -15.28
N ARG A 112 19.67 9.05 -14.56
CA ARG A 112 20.31 10.14 -13.80
C ARG A 112 20.28 9.99 -12.30
N SER A 113 19.53 9.05 -11.77
CA SER A 113 19.31 8.92 -10.33
C SER A 113 19.20 7.47 -9.90
N VAL A 114 19.80 7.15 -8.76
CA VAL A 114 19.71 5.83 -8.11
C VAL A 114 18.46 5.74 -7.23
N TYR A 115 17.86 6.87 -6.87
CA TYR A 115 16.72 6.92 -5.96
C TYR A 115 15.51 6.08 -6.40
N PRO A 116 15.11 6.04 -7.69
CA PRO A 116 13.99 5.19 -8.11
C PRO A 116 14.25 3.70 -7.87
N CYS A 117 15.48 3.24 -8.10
CA CYS A 117 15.87 1.84 -7.84
C CYS A 117 15.82 1.52 -6.33
N LEU A 118 16.33 2.44 -5.51
CA LEU A 118 16.30 2.29 -4.05
C LEU A 118 14.87 2.28 -3.52
N ALA A 119 14.03 3.19 -4.00
CA ALA A 119 12.61 3.22 -3.66
C ALA A 119 11.89 1.93 -4.06
N GLY A 120 12.16 1.42 -5.27
CA GLY A 120 11.64 0.13 -5.73
C GLY A 120 12.07 -1.02 -4.82
N ALA A 121 13.36 -1.13 -4.51
CA ALA A 121 13.88 -2.17 -3.62
C ALA A 121 13.23 -2.12 -2.22
N CYS A 122 13.08 -0.92 -1.66
CA CYS A 122 12.38 -0.74 -0.38
C CYS A 122 10.90 -1.14 -0.46
N ALA A 123 10.21 -0.76 -1.53
CA ALA A 123 8.80 -1.08 -1.73
C ALA A 123 8.58 -2.59 -1.88
N SER A 124 9.37 -3.27 -2.73
CA SER A 124 9.30 -4.73 -2.92
C SER A 124 9.64 -5.48 -1.63
N SER A 125 10.65 -5.01 -0.88
CA SER A 125 11.00 -5.60 0.42
C SER A 125 9.86 -5.46 1.42
N ALA A 126 9.26 -4.27 1.53
CA ALA A 126 8.12 -4.02 2.41
C ALA A 126 6.92 -4.89 2.03
N TYR A 127 6.65 -5.04 0.72
CA TYR A 127 5.55 -5.87 0.24
C TYR A 127 5.80 -7.37 0.51
N GLY A 128 7.03 -7.84 0.33
CA GLY A 128 7.43 -9.19 0.70
C GLY A 128 7.20 -9.50 2.19
N LEU A 129 7.53 -8.56 3.06
CA LEU A 129 7.26 -8.68 4.51
C LEU A 129 5.76 -8.75 4.81
N ILE A 130 4.92 -7.99 4.07
CA ILE A 130 3.46 -8.05 4.21
C ILE A 130 2.93 -9.42 3.80
N LEU A 131 3.39 -9.98 2.68
CA LEU A 131 2.99 -11.32 2.24
C LEU A 131 3.41 -12.39 3.25
N LEU A 132 4.61 -12.29 3.82
CA LEU A 132 5.06 -13.17 4.88
C LEU A 132 4.21 -13.04 6.15
N ALA A 133 3.83 -11.82 6.52
CA ALA A 133 2.94 -11.57 7.65
C ALA A 133 1.54 -12.15 7.43
N MET A 134 1.01 -12.10 6.19
CA MET A 134 -0.28 -12.70 5.83
C MET A 134 -0.32 -14.21 6.08
N ARG A 135 0.80 -14.86 5.99
CA ARG A 135 0.96 -16.29 6.25
C ARG A 135 0.66 -16.68 7.70
N HIS A 136 1.04 -15.80 8.62
CA HIS A 136 0.90 -16.03 10.07
C HIS A 136 -0.35 -15.36 10.66
N ALA A 137 -0.97 -14.45 9.90
CA ALA A 137 -2.13 -13.74 10.38
C ALA A 137 -3.39 -14.60 10.38
N THR A 138 -4.16 -14.46 11.43
CA THR A 138 -5.47 -15.10 11.55
C THR A 138 -6.55 -14.39 10.74
N ASN A 139 -6.35 -13.08 10.49
CA ASN A 139 -7.25 -12.25 9.70
C ASN A 139 -6.45 -11.15 9.00
N VAL A 140 -6.64 -11.04 7.69
CA VAL A 140 -5.93 -10.08 6.82
C VAL A 140 -6.21 -8.62 7.19
N SER A 141 -7.38 -8.36 7.75
CA SER A 141 -7.76 -7.02 8.19
C SER A 141 -6.80 -6.43 9.24
N TYR A 142 -6.21 -7.26 10.11
CA TYR A 142 -5.20 -6.82 11.07
C TYR A 142 -3.93 -6.32 10.37
N ILE A 143 -3.49 -7.04 9.35
CA ILE A 143 -2.29 -6.64 8.59
C ILE A 143 -2.54 -5.33 7.87
N GLN A 144 -3.72 -5.18 7.27
CA GLN A 144 -4.09 -3.96 6.57
C GLN A 144 -4.18 -2.76 7.52
N ALA A 145 -4.74 -2.94 8.71
CA ALA A 145 -4.75 -1.91 9.74
C ALA A 145 -3.33 -1.54 10.20
N PHE A 146 -2.48 -2.55 10.42
CA PHE A 146 -1.10 -2.34 10.84
C PHE A 146 -0.26 -1.62 9.76
N ARG A 147 -0.55 -1.86 8.50
CA ARG A 147 0.07 -1.15 7.37
C ARG A 147 -0.17 0.35 7.42
N GLN A 148 -1.29 0.81 7.98
CA GLN A 148 -1.58 2.23 8.12
C GLN A 148 -0.63 2.96 9.10
N LEU A 149 0.08 2.24 9.97
CA LEU A 149 1.13 2.82 10.81
C LEU A 149 2.27 3.45 10.00
N SER A 150 2.46 3.03 8.74
CA SER A 150 3.42 3.65 7.84
C SER A 150 3.14 5.13 7.59
N LEU A 151 1.89 5.58 7.68
CA LEU A 151 1.51 6.98 7.46
C LEU A 151 2.06 7.92 8.56
N PRO A 152 1.77 7.69 9.86
CA PRO A 152 2.34 8.53 10.91
C PRO A 152 3.87 8.39 11.00
N LEU A 153 4.43 7.21 10.74
CA LEU A 153 5.88 7.02 10.71
C LEU A 153 6.52 7.78 9.53
N GLY A 154 5.89 7.75 8.35
CA GLY A 154 6.33 8.52 7.19
C GLY A 154 6.27 10.03 7.45
N PHE A 155 5.19 10.51 8.08
CA PHE A 155 5.07 11.91 8.50
C PHE A 155 6.20 12.31 9.48
N LEU A 156 6.44 11.52 10.51
CA LEU A 156 7.53 11.76 11.46
C LEU A 156 8.89 11.77 10.77
N ALA A 157 9.14 10.84 9.86
CA ALA A 157 10.36 10.81 9.07
C ALA A 157 10.51 12.05 8.19
N GLY A 158 9.46 12.52 7.54
CA GLY A 158 9.42 13.77 6.76
C GLY A 158 9.82 14.98 7.61
N VAL A 159 9.24 15.09 8.80
CA VAL A 159 9.53 16.20 9.73
C VAL A 159 10.94 16.12 10.29
N LEU A 160 11.37 14.95 10.77
CA LEU A 160 12.63 14.80 11.50
C LEU A 160 13.85 14.72 10.58
N ILE A 161 13.71 14.01 9.45
CA ILE A 161 14.82 13.74 8.53
C ILE A 161 14.87 14.80 7.42
N LEU A 162 13.73 15.09 6.79
CA LEU A 162 13.67 16.05 5.68
C LEU A 162 13.45 17.49 6.15
N LYS A 163 13.20 17.69 7.45
CA LYS A 163 12.96 19.03 8.08
C LYS A 163 11.83 19.79 7.38
N GLU A 164 10.81 19.07 6.96
CA GLU A 164 9.62 19.68 6.35
C GLU A 164 8.90 20.56 7.38
N SER A 165 8.42 21.73 6.92
CA SER A 165 7.66 22.63 7.77
C SER A 165 6.29 22.03 8.10
N VAL A 166 6.05 21.78 9.39
CA VAL A 166 4.75 21.31 9.86
C VAL A 166 3.80 22.47 9.94
N THR A 167 2.80 22.52 9.08
CA THR A 167 1.64 23.38 9.28
C THR A 167 0.66 22.62 10.17
N ILE A 168 0.61 22.96 11.44
CA ILE A 168 -0.40 22.40 12.36
C ILE A 168 -1.74 23.06 12.01
N PRO A 169 -2.79 22.26 11.74
CA PRO A 169 -4.11 22.78 11.39
C PRO A 169 -4.81 23.49 12.56
#